data_f21ce23203a39834fec686befd8553a2
#
_entry.id   f21ce23203a39834fec686befd8553a2
#
_cell.length_a   1.000
_cell.length_b   1.000
_cell.length_c   1.000
_cell.angle_alpha   90.00
_cell.angle_beta   90.00
_cell.angle_gamma   90.00
#
_symmetry.space_group_name_H-M   'P 1'
#
loop_
_entity.id
_entity.type
_entity.pdbx_description
1 polymer ?
#
loop_
_entity_poly.entity_id
_entity_poly.type
_entity_poly.pdbx_seq_one_letter_code
_entity_poly.pdbx_strand_id
1 'polypeptide(L)'
;DLVLAYMTDAQKDEYVRSSKWICVAEHSHLYSEPDYGAKRVGDFELCNIIRRAQNVPGGSPEWVKAITAAGQPVWIPAADVMRLEDWQTSRVATEESLVETAVKFVGTPYMWGGNTVNYFDCSGLVGFVYKLCGVELPRNAREQINCGTQVPYDLDKMRPGDLIFYGRKATSTRPRTVTHVAMYIGGGRIIHSSQLVRINSIVPGTPDYYEKEVVGVRRMLGAR
;
A
#
# COMPACT_ATOMS: atom_id res chain seq x y z
N ASP A 1 -5.36 5.27 21.03
CA ASP A 1 -5.48 6.74 21.08
C ASP A 1 -4.72 7.33 19.90
N LEU A 2 -5.44 7.98 18.98
CA LEU A 2 -4.85 8.67 17.86
C LEU A 2 -4.18 9.95 18.38
N VAL A 3 -2.86 9.94 18.53
CA VAL A 3 -2.12 11.14 18.90
C VAL A 3 -1.89 11.98 17.65
N LEU A 4 -2.74 12.99 17.43
CA LEU A 4 -2.49 14.02 16.44
C LEU A 4 -1.54 15.06 17.04
N ALA A 5 -0.33 15.14 16.51
CA ALA A 5 0.61 16.20 16.87
C ALA A 5 0.47 17.37 15.89
N TYR A 6 0.19 18.56 16.40
CA TYR A 6 0.30 19.78 15.60
C TYR A 6 1.78 20.11 15.40
N MET A 7 2.18 20.32 14.15
CA MET A 7 3.53 20.75 13.79
C MET A 7 3.48 22.18 13.26
N THR A 8 4.45 22.97 13.65
CA THR A 8 4.71 24.27 12.99
C THR A 8 5.26 24.03 11.58
N ASP A 9 5.18 25.03 10.70
CA ASP A 9 5.74 24.92 9.34
C ASP A 9 7.24 24.57 9.37
N ALA A 10 8.00 25.15 10.29
CA ALA A 10 9.42 24.85 10.48
C ALA A 10 9.65 23.37 10.86
N GLN A 11 8.84 22.80 11.76
CA GLN A 11 8.93 21.40 12.16
C GLN A 11 8.53 20.46 11.00
N LYS A 12 7.53 20.85 10.20
CA LYS A 12 7.14 20.14 8.98
C LYS A 12 8.29 20.11 7.97
N ASP A 13 8.92 21.26 7.72
CA ASP A 13 10.05 21.37 6.80
C ASP A 13 11.25 20.57 7.28
N GLU A 14 11.54 20.58 8.57
CA GLU A 14 12.56 19.73 9.18
C GLU A 14 12.22 18.25 8.99
N TYR A 15 10.98 17.84 9.27
CA TYR A 15 10.54 16.45 9.08
C TYR A 15 10.67 16.03 7.62
N VAL A 16 10.24 16.84 6.67
CA VAL A 16 10.32 16.55 5.23
C VAL A 16 11.78 16.31 4.80
N ARG A 17 12.70 17.15 5.27
CA ARG A 17 14.14 17.08 4.94
C ARG A 17 14.91 16.01 5.73
N SER A 18 14.36 15.52 6.83
CA SER A 18 15.04 14.51 7.65
C SER A 18 15.15 13.17 6.96
N SER A 19 16.25 12.46 7.16
CA SER A 19 16.40 11.06 6.76
C SER A 19 15.42 10.16 7.52
N LYS A 20 14.94 9.11 6.87
CA LYS A 20 13.91 8.22 7.42
C LYS A 20 14.28 6.75 7.29
N TRP A 21 13.74 5.94 8.19
CA TRP A 21 13.63 4.51 8.06
C TRP A 21 12.25 4.16 7.52
N ILE A 22 12.17 3.13 6.68
CA ILE A 22 10.92 2.47 6.30
C ILE A 22 10.96 1.04 6.80
N CYS A 23 9.85 0.55 7.36
CA CYS A 23 9.70 -0.84 7.74
C CYS A 23 9.60 -1.72 6.50
N VAL A 24 10.43 -2.76 6.44
CA VAL A 24 10.43 -3.77 5.36
C VAL A 24 9.97 -5.14 5.86
N ALA A 25 9.88 -5.33 7.17
CA ALA A 25 9.23 -6.48 7.78
C ALA A 25 7.70 -6.33 7.76
N GLU A 26 6.98 -7.43 7.67
CA GLU A 26 5.51 -7.42 7.75
C GLU A 26 5.05 -6.83 9.08
N HIS A 27 5.65 -7.30 10.18
CA HIS A 27 5.44 -6.81 11.53
C HIS A 27 6.77 -6.62 12.25
N SER A 28 6.93 -5.48 12.90
CA SER A 28 8.03 -5.14 13.78
C SER A 28 7.52 -4.31 14.95
N HIS A 29 8.40 -3.94 15.87
CA HIS A 29 8.05 -3.17 17.05
C HIS A 29 9.06 -2.06 17.29
N LEU A 30 8.60 -1.02 17.98
CA LEU A 30 9.44 0.03 18.55
C LEU A 30 9.78 -0.35 20.00
N TYR A 31 11.04 -0.30 20.37
CA TYR A 31 11.54 -0.64 21.71
C TYR A 31 12.09 0.58 22.42
N SER A 32 12.00 0.60 23.76
CA SER A 32 12.57 1.67 24.59
C SER A 32 14.12 1.62 24.61
N GLU A 33 14.72 0.44 24.42
CA GLU A 33 16.14 0.17 24.43
C GLU A 33 16.49 -0.83 23.33
N PRO A 34 17.76 -0.96 22.90
CA PRO A 34 18.18 -1.89 21.86
C PRO A 34 18.29 -3.34 22.38
N ASP A 35 17.19 -3.86 22.87
CA ASP A 35 17.07 -5.21 23.46
C ASP A 35 15.64 -5.74 23.20
N TYR A 36 15.53 -7.01 22.75
CA TYR A 36 14.24 -7.68 22.55
C TYR A 36 13.44 -7.90 23.85
N GLY A 37 14.09 -7.91 25.01
CA GLY A 37 13.47 -7.94 26.33
C GLY A 37 12.98 -6.59 26.84
N ALA A 38 13.37 -5.49 26.16
CA ALA A 38 12.96 -4.15 26.55
C ALA A 38 11.46 -3.91 26.29
N LYS A 39 10.94 -2.84 26.90
CA LYS A 39 9.53 -2.46 26.74
C LYS A 39 9.23 -2.13 25.27
N ARG A 40 8.23 -2.78 24.69
CA ARG A 40 7.61 -2.40 23.43
C ARG A 40 6.80 -1.13 23.64
N VAL A 41 7.08 -0.10 22.86
CA VAL A 41 6.45 1.23 22.98
C VAL A 41 5.56 1.57 21.78
N GLY A 42 5.51 0.70 20.77
CA GLY A 42 4.63 0.81 19.61
C GLY A 42 4.85 -0.32 18.60
N ASP A 43 3.90 -0.45 17.69
CA ASP A 43 4.02 -1.33 16.54
C ASP A 43 4.60 -0.58 15.35
N PHE A 44 5.35 -1.30 14.51
CA PHE A 44 6.00 -0.75 13.33
C PHE A 44 5.86 -1.75 12.19
N GLU A 45 4.93 -1.49 11.28
CA GLU A 45 4.50 -2.44 10.26
C GLU A 45 5.06 -2.07 8.88
N LEU A 46 4.98 -3.00 7.96
CA LEU A 46 5.42 -2.84 6.57
C LEU A 46 4.93 -1.50 5.97
N CYS A 47 5.86 -0.76 5.35
CA CYS A 47 5.67 0.58 4.83
C CYS A 47 5.43 1.70 5.86
N ASN A 48 5.47 1.43 7.16
CA ASN A 48 5.54 2.51 8.14
C ASN A 48 6.88 3.24 8.01
N ILE A 49 6.82 4.56 8.19
CA ILE A 49 7.99 5.44 8.04
C ILE A 49 8.22 6.18 9.37
N ILE A 50 9.47 6.22 9.79
CA ILE A 50 9.89 6.90 11.02
C ILE A 50 11.17 7.70 10.78
N ARG A 51 11.32 8.84 11.47
CA ARG A 51 12.51 9.68 11.37
C ARG A 51 13.74 8.97 11.98
N ARG A 52 14.84 8.99 11.26
CA ARG A 52 16.13 8.47 11.77
C ARG A 52 16.67 9.41 12.85
N ALA A 53 17.17 8.84 13.94
CA ALA A 53 17.98 9.63 14.88
C ALA A 53 19.34 9.93 14.23
N GLN A 54 19.77 11.20 14.28
CA GLN A 54 21.11 11.59 13.84
C GLN A 54 22.12 11.40 14.95
N ASN A 55 23.37 11.07 14.59
CA ASN A 55 24.54 11.04 15.48
C ASN A 55 24.33 10.29 16.79
N VAL A 56 24.10 8.98 16.70
CA VAL A 56 24.01 8.13 17.89
C VAL A 56 25.37 7.48 18.17
N PRO A 57 26.10 7.90 19.19
CA PRO A 57 27.24 7.15 19.68
C PRO A 57 26.79 5.78 20.20
N GLY A 58 27.51 4.71 19.85
CA GLY A 58 27.27 3.38 20.40
C GLY A 58 26.15 2.57 19.76
N GLY A 59 25.80 2.82 18.47
CA GLY A 59 24.85 1.98 17.73
C GLY A 59 25.35 0.54 17.63
N SER A 60 24.49 -0.42 17.98
CA SER A 60 24.71 -1.83 17.67
C SER A 60 24.43 -2.07 16.18
N PRO A 61 25.16 -2.96 15.50
CA PRO A 61 24.83 -3.34 14.12
C PRO A 61 23.45 -4.00 13.99
N GLU A 62 22.91 -4.51 15.10
CA GLU A 62 21.62 -5.19 15.15
C GLU A 62 20.43 -4.25 15.37
N TRP A 63 20.68 -3.00 15.78
CA TRP A 63 19.64 -2.04 16.14
C TRP A 63 19.87 -0.67 15.50
N VAL A 64 18.78 -0.07 15.06
CA VAL A 64 18.76 1.33 14.61
C VAL A 64 17.95 2.19 15.55
N LYS A 65 18.40 3.44 15.73
CA LYS A 65 17.67 4.43 16.52
C LYS A 65 16.80 5.30 15.63
N ALA A 66 15.59 5.56 16.10
CA ALA A 66 14.62 6.41 15.43
C ALA A 66 13.99 7.40 16.42
N ILE A 67 13.27 8.38 15.89
CA ILE A 67 12.57 9.42 16.69
C ILE A 67 11.10 9.38 16.28
N THR A 68 10.20 9.15 17.24
CA THR A 68 8.76 9.18 17.02
C THR A 68 8.27 10.60 16.67
N ALA A 69 7.02 10.73 16.22
CA ALA A 69 6.39 12.04 15.99
C ALA A 69 6.34 12.91 17.27
N ALA A 70 6.26 12.28 18.44
CA ALA A 70 6.31 12.94 19.75
C ALA A 70 7.73 13.34 20.19
N GLY A 71 8.76 13.11 19.36
CA GLY A 71 10.15 13.42 19.69
C GLY A 71 10.85 12.40 20.60
N GLN A 72 10.22 11.26 20.89
CA GLN A 72 10.77 10.24 21.77
C GLN A 72 11.76 9.34 21.00
N PRO A 73 12.94 9.05 21.55
CA PRO A 73 13.86 8.10 20.97
C PRO A 73 13.32 6.67 21.14
N VAL A 74 13.44 5.87 20.08
CA VAL A 74 13.07 4.46 20.06
C VAL A 74 14.09 3.64 19.29
N TRP A 75 14.09 2.33 19.50
CA TRP A 75 14.96 1.39 18.83
C TRP A 75 14.16 0.39 18.01
N ILE A 76 14.71 0.00 16.86
CA ILE A 76 14.10 -0.93 15.91
C ILE A 76 15.16 -1.94 15.50
N PRO A 77 14.86 -3.24 15.36
CA PRO A 77 15.80 -4.20 14.80
C PRO A 77 16.27 -3.74 13.41
N ALA A 78 17.56 -3.72 13.18
CA ALA A 78 18.13 -3.23 11.92
C ALA A 78 17.71 -4.06 10.72
N ALA A 79 17.42 -5.36 10.91
CA ALA A 79 16.94 -6.25 9.87
C ALA A 79 15.51 -5.91 9.38
N ASP A 80 14.73 -5.20 10.21
CA ASP A 80 13.32 -4.89 9.91
C ASP A 80 13.16 -3.59 9.15
N VAL A 81 14.23 -2.83 8.91
CA VAL A 81 14.16 -1.51 8.29
C VAL A 81 15.18 -1.34 7.17
N MET A 82 14.86 -0.41 6.28
CA MET A 82 15.73 0.10 5.23
C MET A 82 15.72 1.62 5.26
N ARG A 83 16.75 2.27 4.73
CA ARG A 83 16.68 3.71 4.46
C ARG A 83 15.59 3.96 3.43
N LEU A 84 14.78 4.98 3.66
CA LEU A 84 13.66 5.27 2.75
C LEU A 84 14.14 5.54 1.32
N GLU A 85 15.25 6.26 1.18
CA GLU A 85 15.83 6.60 -0.12
C GLU A 85 16.29 5.34 -0.88
N ASP A 86 16.94 4.39 -0.19
CA ASP A 86 17.41 3.13 -0.79
C ASP A 86 16.21 2.25 -1.17
N TRP A 87 15.18 2.23 -0.33
CA TRP A 87 13.94 1.52 -0.61
C TRP A 87 13.24 2.07 -1.84
N GLN A 88 13.11 3.40 -1.96
CA GLN A 88 12.46 4.05 -3.11
C GLN A 88 13.19 3.74 -4.42
N THR A 89 14.52 3.78 -4.42
CA THR A 89 15.33 3.51 -5.62
C THR A 89 15.39 2.04 -6.02
N SER A 90 15.16 1.12 -5.07
CA SER A 90 15.19 -0.32 -5.32
C SER A 90 13.87 -0.88 -5.88
N ARG A 91 12.80 -0.08 -5.95
CA ARG A 91 11.48 -0.54 -6.39
C ARG A 91 11.29 -0.36 -7.90
N VAL A 92 10.86 -1.43 -8.55
CA VAL A 92 10.51 -1.42 -9.97
C VAL A 92 9.17 -2.12 -10.15
N ALA A 93 8.16 -1.37 -10.59
CA ALA A 93 6.85 -1.93 -10.88
C ALA A 93 6.88 -2.66 -12.23
N THR A 94 6.61 -3.95 -12.21
CA THR A 94 6.37 -4.80 -13.37
C THR A 94 5.05 -5.53 -13.19
N GLU A 95 4.51 -6.09 -14.27
CA GLU A 95 3.31 -6.93 -14.21
C GLU A 95 3.50 -8.07 -13.20
N GLU A 96 4.66 -8.71 -13.22
CA GLU A 96 5.03 -9.82 -12.35
C GLU A 96 5.14 -9.39 -10.88
N SER A 97 5.93 -8.33 -10.58
CA SER A 97 6.11 -7.85 -9.22
C SER A 97 4.81 -7.40 -8.57
N LEU A 98 3.88 -6.82 -9.33
CA LEU A 98 2.55 -6.45 -8.84
C LEU A 98 1.72 -7.68 -8.43
N VAL A 99 1.71 -8.72 -9.29
CA VAL A 99 0.97 -9.96 -9.00
C VAL A 99 1.58 -10.69 -7.81
N GLU A 100 2.90 -10.91 -7.81
CA GLU A 100 3.61 -11.57 -6.72
C GLU A 100 3.41 -10.84 -5.37
N THR A 101 3.38 -9.50 -5.40
CA THR A 101 3.12 -8.71 -4.20
C THR A 101 1.68 -8.86 -3.74
N ALA A 102 0.72 -8.78 -4.65
CA ALA A 102 -0.70 -8.82 -4.30
C ALA A 102 -1.13 -10.16 -3.71
N VAL A 103 -0.64 -11.29 -4.23
CA VAL A 103 -1.04 -12.62 -3.77
C VAL A 103 -0.58 -12.92 -2.34
N LYS A 104 0.45 -12.24 -1.83
CA LYS A 104 0.90 -12.36 -0.43
C LYS A 104 -0.18 -11.93 0.57
N PHE A 105 -1.09 -11.08 0.16
CA PHE A 105 -2.16 -10.56 1.02
C PHE A 105 -3.47 -11.35 0.95
N VAL A 106 -3.52 -12.44 0.17
CA VAL A 106 -4.73 -13.29 0.13
C VAL A 106 -5.08 -13.79 1.53
N GLY A 107 -6.34 -13.60 1.92
CA GLY A 107 -6.81 -13.94 3.26
C GLY A 107 -6.85 -12.76 4.24
N THR A 108 -6.17 -11.65 3.97
CA THR A 108 -6.22 -10.45 4.83
C THR A 108 -7.67 -9.93 4.94
N PRO A 109 -8.19 -9.69 6.16
CA PRO A 109 -9.56 -9.23 6.36
C PRO A 109 -9.83 -7.86 5.71
N TYR A 110 -11.09 -7.66 5.30
CA TYR A 110 -11.57 -6.36 4.84
C TYR A 110 -11.90 -5.45 6.03
N MET A 111 -11.47 -4.21 5.96
CA MET A 111 -11.96 -3.14 6.83
C MET A 111 -12.12 -1.85 5.99
N TRP A 112 -13.26 -1.17 6.16
CA TRP A 112 -13.45 0.14 5.51
C TRP A 112 -12.36 1.12 5.95
N GLY A 113 -11.68 1.74 4.97
CA GLY A 113 -10.52 2.61 5.24
C GLY A 113 -9.21 1.86 5.49
N GLY A 114 -9.22 0.52 5.47
CA GLY A 114 -8.03 -0.32 5.68
C GLY A 114 -6.95 -0.07 4.61
N ASN A 115 -5.72 0.05 5.06
CA ASN A 115 -4.54 0.38 4.24
C ASN A 115 -3.25 -0.11 4.92
N THR A 116 -3.31 -1.25 5.60
CA THR A 116 -2.18 -1.87 6.30
C THR A 116 -2.19 -3.37 6.06
N VAL A 117 -1.11 -4.05 6.39
CA VAL A 117 -1.00 -5.52 6.27
C VAL A 117 -2.06 -6.28 7.06
N ASN A 118 -2.64 -5.67 8.08
CA ASN A 118 -3.68 -6.28 8.92
C ASN A 118 -5.08 -6.19 8.30
N TYR A 119 -5.35 -5.14 7.51
CA TYR A 119 -6.67 -4.87 6.94
C TYR A 119 -6.56 -4.05 5.67
N PHE A 120 -7.35 -4.41 4.66
CA PHE A 120 -7.49 -3.63 3.44
C PHE A 120 -8.95 -3.34 3.10
N ASP A 121 -9.23 -2.13 2.60
CA ASP A 121 -10.36 -1.96 1.68
C ASP A 121 -9.90 -2.17 0.23
N CYS A 122 -10.81 -2.07 -0.73
CA CYS A 122 -10.50 -2.38 -2.13
C CYS A 122 -9.41 -1.47 -2.71
N SER A 123 -9.51 -0.17 -2.51
CA SER A 123 -8.53 0.82 -3.00
C SER A 123 -7.26 0.85 -2.16
N GLY A 124 -7.36 0.52 -0.87
CA GLY A 124 -6.21 0.36 0.01
C GLY A 124 -5.31 -0.80 -0.42
N LEU A 125 -5.90 -1.96 -0.75
CA LEU A 125 -5.14 -3.10 -1.26
C LEU A 125 -4.34 -2.73 -2.51
N VAL A 126 -5.01 -2.22 -3.56
CA VAL A 126 -4.32 -1.92 -4.82
C VAL A 126 -3.30 -0.80 -4.65
N GLY A 127 -3.63 0.24 -3.86
CA GLY A 127 -2.69 1.32 -3.55
C GLY A 127 -1.45 0.82 -2.80
N PHE A 128 -1.63 -0.08 -1.83
CA PHE A 128 -0.54 -0.66 -1.06
C PHE A 128 0.37 -1.56 -1.90
N VAL A 129 -0.21 -2.41 -2.76
CA VAL A 129 0.53 -3.25 -3.71
C VAL A 129 1.37 -2.39 -4.65
N TYR A 130 0.76 -1.37 -5.25
CA TYR A 130 1.48 -0.45 -6.14
C TYR A 130 2.59 0.31 -5.40
N LYS A 131 2.34 0.78 -4.17
CA LYS A 131 3.34 1.44 -3.33
C LYS A 131 4.54 0.53 -3.05
N LEU A 132 4.31 -0.74 -2.72
CA LEU A 132 5.39 -1.72 -2.51
C LEU A 132 6.22 -1.96 -3.77
N CYS A 133 5.67 -1.71 -4.95
CA CYS A 133 6.36 -1.78 -6.23
C CYS A 133 6.90 -0.41 -6.71
N GLY A 134 6.79 0.65 -5.89
CA GLY A 134 7.37 1.97 -6.18
C GLY A 134 6.46 2.94 -6.94
N VAL A 135 5.16 2.65 -7.02
CA VAL A 135 4.16 3.54 -7.66
C VAL A 135 3.14 4.01 -6.62
N GLU A 136 3.01 5.32 -6.45
CA GLU A 136 2.00 5.88 -5.57
C GLU A 136 0.68 6.13 -6.32
N LEU A 137 -0.42 5.67 -5.74
CA LEU A 137 -1.77 5.89 -6.23
C LEU A 137 -2.56 6.75 -5.22
N PRO A 138 -3.57 7.50 -5.69
CA PRO A 138 -4.52 8.16 -4.79
C PRO A 138 -5.20 7.16 -3.86
N ARG A 139 -5.64 7.62 -2.67
CA ARG A 139 -6.23 6.73 -1.66
C ARG A 139 -7.52 6.07 -2.11
N ASN A 140 -8.36 6.77 -2.85
CA ASN A 140 -9.72 6.33 -3.15
C ASN A 140 -9.86 5.80 -4.58
N ALA A 141 -10.67 4.76 -4.77
CA ALA A 141 -10.97 4.21 -6.10
C ALA A 141 -11.55 5.25 -7.07
N ARG A 142 -12.29 6.26 -6.56
CA ARG A 142 -12.86 7.36 -7.36
C ARG A 142 -11.80 8.27 -7.96
N GLU A 143 -10.65 8.36 -7.34
CA GLU A 143 -9.50 9.12 -7.83
C GLU A 143 -8.58 8.23 -8.68
N GLN A 144 -8.37 6.99 -8.25
CA GLN A 144 -7.55 6.00 -8.98
C GLN A 144 -8.04 5.77 -10.42
N ILE A 145 -9.35 5.79 -10.66
CA ILE A 145 -9.92 5.62 -12.02
C ILE A 145 -9.53 6.75 -12.98
N ASN A 146 -9.04 7.87 -12.48
CA ASN A 146 -8.61 9.01 -13.29
C ASN A 146 -7.09 8.99 -13.55
N CYS A 147 -6.36 8.01 -12.98
CA CYS A 147 -4.92 7.83 -13.18
C CYS A 147 -4.65 6.89 -14.36
N GLY A 148 -3.41 6.91 -14.83
CA GLY A 148 -2.93 5.99 -15.86
C GLY A 148 -3.61 6.10 -17.21
N THR A 149 -3.42 5.09 -18.03
CA THR A 149 -3.97 4.99 -19.39
C THR A 149 -5.25 4.15 -19.39
N GLN A 150 -6.26 4.58 -20.13
CA GLN A 150 -7.48 3.80 -20.30
C GLN A 150 -7.22 2.57 -21.15
N VAL A 151 -7.76 1.42 -20.69
CA VAL A 151 -7.68 0.12 -21.38
C VAL A 151 -9.11 -0.38 -21.63
N PRO A 152 -9.39 -1.01 -22.78
CA PRO A 152 -10.65 -1.72 -22.98
C PRO A 152 -10.84 -2.84 -21.96
N TYR A 153 -12.08 -3.07 -21.50
CA TYR A 153 -12.42 -4.27 -20.73
C TYR A 153 -12.52 -5.48 -21.66
N ASP A 154 -11.37 -6.04 -21.95
CA ASP A 154 -11.18 -7.13 -22.93
C ASP A 154 -9.99 -7.98 -22.43
N LEU A 155 -10.19 -9.29 -22.32
CA LEU A 155 -9.17 -10.22 -21.80
C LEU A 155 -7.89 -10.22 -22.66
N ASP A 156 -8.02 -9.99 -23.97
CA ASP A 156 -6.86 -9.93 -24.88
C ASP A 156 -6.10 -8.60 -24.80
N LYS A 157 -6.67 -7.58 -24.20
CA LYS A 157 -6.09 -6.23 -24.07
C LYS A 157 -5.59 -5.92 -22.67
N MET A 158 -6.24 -6.49 -21.65
CA MET A 158 -5.82 -6.33 -20.27
C MET A 158 -4.54 -7.11 -19.98
N ARG A 159 -3.72 -6.52 -19.11
CA ARG A 159 -2.46 -7.11 -18.64
C ARG A 159 -2.44 -7.18 -17.12
N PRO A 160 -1.69 -8.12 -16.52
CA PRO A 160 -1.50 -8.14 -15.08
C PRO A 160 -1.10 -6.77 -14.53
N GLY A 161 -1.72 -6.37 -13.43
CA GLY A 161 -1.59 -5.03 -12.86
C GLY A 161 -2.69 -4.05 -13.28
N ASP A 162 -3.39 -4.23 -14.40
CA ASP A 162 -4.49 -3.32 -14.78
C ASP A 162 -5.56 -3.27 -13.68
N LEU A 163 -6.04 -2.07 -13.37
CA LEU A 163 -7.07 -1.86 -12.36
C LEU A 163 -8.45 -1.79 -13.02
N ILE A 164 -9.34 -2.67 -12.58
CA ILE A 164 -10.73 -2.75 -13.04
C ILE A 164 -11.61 -2.07 -12.00
N PHE A 165 -12.37 -1.08 -12.43
CA PHE A 165 -13.26 -0.29 -11.58
C PHE A 165 -14.70 -0.69 -11.81
N TYR A 166 -15.43 -0.88 -10.71
CA TYR A 166 -16.81 -1.30 -10.69
C TYR A 166 -17.69 -0.20 -10.07
N GLY A 167 -18.95 -0.14 -10.53
CA GLY A 167 -19.87 0.86 -10.03
C GLY A 167 -21.10 0.97 -10.91
N ARG A 168 -21.51 2.18 -11.23
CA ARG A 168 -22.59 2.47 -12.20
C ARG A 168 -22.08 3.40 -13.29
N LYS A 169 -22.35 3.08 -14.52
CA LYS A 169 -22.05 3.94 -15.68
C LYS A 169 -22.80 5.25 -15.61
N ALA A 170 -22.25 6.28 -16.25
CA ALA A 170 -22.95 7.53 -16.45
C ALA A 170 -24.17 7.30 -17.34
N THR A 171 -25.24 8.06 -17.07
CA THR A 171 -26.41 8.18 -17.95
C THR A 171 -26.62 9.67 -18.29
N SER A 172 -27.62 9.99 -19.12
CA SER A 172 -27.96 11.40 -19.42
C SER A 172 -28.33 12.21 -18.18
N THR A 173 -28.75 11.57 -17.08
CA THR A 173 -29.21 12.23 -15.85
C THR A 173 -28.36 11.97 -14.61
N ARG A 174 -27.39 11.07 -14.69
CA ARG A 174 -26.57 10.69 -13.53
C ARG A 174 -25.09 10.52 -13.90
N PRO A 175 -24.16 11.07 -13.11
CA PRO A 175 -22.74 10.86 -13.31
C PRO A 175 -22.34 9.40 -13.02
N ARG A 176 -21.21 8.96 -13.57
CA ARG A 176 -20.58 7.69 -13.22
C ARG A 176 -20.28 7.64 -11.72
N THR A 177 -20.53 6.49 -11.11
CA THR A 177 -20.07 6.21 -9.74
C THR A 177 -19.06 5.07 -9.74
N VAL A 178 -18.08 5.14 -8.83
CA VAL A 178 -17.10 4.09 -8.59
C VAL A 178 -17.26 3.63 -7.14
N THR A 179 -17.51 2.35 -6.95
CA THR A 179 -17.77 1.77 -5.62
C THR A 179 -16.75 0.70 -5.24
N HIS A 180 -16.00 0.19 -6.22
CA HIS A 180 -15.03 -0.88 -5.98
C HIS A 180 -13.92 -0.85 -7.04
N VAL A 181 -12.76 -1.42 -6.68
CA VAL A 181 -11.62 -1.63 -7.56
C VAL A 181 -11.02 -3.01 -7.31
N ALA A 182 -10.56 -3.65 -8.38
CA ALA A 182 -9.79 -4.89 -8.33
C ALA A 182 -8.56 -4.76 -9.24
N MET A 183 -7.54 -5.54 -9.00
CA MET A 183 -6.39 -5.66 -9.88
C MET A 183 -6.51 -6.94 -10.72
N TYR A 184 -6.36 -6.83 -12.03
CA TYR A 184 -6.27 -7.97 -12.93
C TYR A 184 -4.92 -8.67 -12.74
N ILE A 185 -4.92 -9.99 -12.62
CA ILE A 185 -3.72 -10.81 -12.38
C ILE A 185 -3.42 -11.78 -13.54
N GLY A 186 -4.12 -11.61 -14.67
CA GLY A 186 -3.99 -12.50 -15.82
C GLY A 186 -4.97 -13.66 -15.80
N GLY A 187 -5.11 -14.37 -16.94
CA GLY A 187 -5.93 -15.58 -17.05
C GLY A 187 -7.41 -15.42 -16.72
N GLY A 188 -7.98 -14.23 -16.91
CA GLY A 188 -9.37 -13.94 -16.54
C GLY A 188 -9.60 -13.86 -15.02
N ARG A 189 -8.56 -13.58 -14.23
CA ARG A 189 -8.61 -13.55 -12.76
C ARG A 189 -8.32 -12.13 -12.25
N ILE A 190 -8.97 -11.79 -11.15
CA ILE A 190 -8.74 -10.56 -10.40
C ILE A 190 -8.41 -10.86 -8.94
N ILE A 191 -7.63 -9.98 -8.32
CA ILE A 191 -7.46 -9.93 -6.87
C ILE A 191 -8.07 -8.64 -6.33
N HIS A 192 -8.83 -8.75 -5.24
CA HIS A 192 -9.49 -7.61 -4.63
C HIS A 192 -9.77 -7.87 -3.14
N SER A 193 -9.98 -6.80 -2.37
CA SER A 193 -10.46 -6.89 -0.98
C SER A 193 -11.97 -6.68 -0.93
N SER A 194 -12.69 -7.76 -0.55
CA SER A 194 -14.16 -7.80 -0.39
C SER A 194 -14.50 -8.89 0.62
N GLN A 195 -14.86 -8.56 1.86
CA GLN A 195 -14.89 -9.37 3.07
C GLN A 195 -13.48 -9.77 3.53
N LEU A 196 -12.65 -10.26 2.62
CA LEU A 196 -11.23 -10.51 2.75
C LEU A 196 -10.55 -10.28 1.38
N VAL A 197 -9.24 -10.25 1.35
CA VAL A 197 -8.48 -10.27 0.09
C VAL A 197 -8.60 -11.64 -0.54
N ARG A 198 -9.13 -11.68 -1.76
CA ARG A 198 -9.39 -12.93 -2.48
C ARG A 198 -9.23 -12.78 -3.98
N ILE A 199 -9.14 -13.93 -4.63
CA ILE A 199 -9.07 -14.04 -6.09
C ILE A 199 -10.43 -14.53 -6.60
N ASN A 200 -10.97 -13.87 -7.62
CA ASN A 200 -12.18 -14.26 -8.33
C ASN A 200 -11.97 -14.29 -9.83
N SER A 201 -12.81 -15.02 -10.53
CA SER A 201 -12.87 -15.01 -11.98
C SER A 201 -13.69 -13.82 -12.50
N ILE A 202 -13.30 -13.29 -13.65
CA ILE A 202 -14.11 -12.36 -14.46
C ILE A 202 -14.59 -13.01 -15.76
N VAL A 203 -14.44 -14.34 -15.88
CA VAL A 203 -14.94 -15.12 -17.02
C VAL A 203 -16.34 -15.63 -16.68
N PRO A 204 -17.39 -15.23 -17.43
CA PRO A 204 -18.74 -15.69 -17.20
C PRO A 204 -18.87 -17.21 -17.19
N GLY A 205 -19.71 -17.74 -16.30
CA GLY A 205 -19.94 -19.17 -16.17
C GLY A 205 -18.97 -19.93 -15.26
N THR A 206 -17.94 -19.26 -14.72
CA THR A 206 -17.08 -19.87 -13.70
C THR A 206 -17.75 -19.79 -12.31
N PRO A 207 -17.49 -20.78 -11.41
CA PRO A 207 -18.16 -20.86 -10.11
C PRO A 207 -17.95 -19.62 -9.20
N ASP A 208 -16.82 -18.95 -9.36
CA ASP A 208 -16.42 -17.77 -8.57
C ASP A 208 -16.46 -16.47 -9.40
N TYR A 209 -17.33 -16.42 -10.42
CA TYR A 209 -17.51 -15.25 -11.28
C TYR A 209 -17.90 -14.02 -10.47
N TYR A 210 -17.14 -12.94 -10.63
CA TYR A 210 -17.41 -11.66 -10.00
C TYR A 210 -18.29 -10.80 -10.90
N GLU A 211 -19.60 -10.97 -10.76
CA GLU A 211 -20.62 -10.27 -11.57
C GLU A 211 -20.88 -8.86 -11.03
N LYS A 212 -20.20 -7.86 -11.59
CA LYS A 212 -20.40 -6.44 -11.28
C LYS A 212 -20.24 -5.59 -12.53
N GLU A 213 -20.98 -4.48 -12.60
CA GLU A 213 -20.88 -3.54 -13.72
C GLU A 213 -19.51 -2.86 -13.73
N VAL A 214 -18.74 -3.05 -14.82
CA VAL A 214 -17.46 -2.40 -15.04
C VAL A 214 -17.67 -0.99 -15.58
N VAL A 215 -17.02 -0.01 -14.94
CA VAL A 215 -17.12 1.41 -15.32
C VAL A 215 -15.82 1.98 -15.86
N GLY A 216 -14.76 1.19 -15.87
CA GLY A 216 -13.47 1.53 -16.49
C GLY A 216 -12.36 0.55 -16.13
N VAL A 217 -11.33 0.54 -16.96
CA VAL A 217 -10.07 -0.17 -16.71
C VAL A 217 -8.93 0.81 -16.91
N ARG A 218 -7.93 0.78 -16.04
CA ARG A 218 -6.76 1.66 -16.09
C ARG A 218 -5.47 0.87 -15.95
N ARG A 219 -4.50 1.21 -16.80
CA ARG A 219 -3.11 0.73 -16.71
C ARG A 219 -2.26 1.83 -16.11
N MET A 220 -1.60 1.51 -15.00
CA MET A 220 -0.70 2.43 -14.30
C MET A 220 0.75 2.25 -14.75
N LEU A 221 1.11 1.04 -15.19
CA LEU A 221 2.45 0.75 -15.70
C LEU A 221 2.71 1.48 -17.04
N GLY A 222 3.84 2.18 -17.12
CA GLY A 222 4.22 2.92 -18.33
C GLY A 222 3.44 4.22 -18.58
N ALA A 223 2.49 4.58 -17.71
CA ALA A 223 1.85 5.89 -17.74
C ALA A 223 2.80 6.92 -17.10
N ARG A 224 3.31 7.85 -17.87
CA ARG A 224 4.06 9.03 -17.42
C ARG A 224 3.12 10.23 -17.30
#